data_7abfcb986497cea7ad4a6feb377844d3
#
_entry.id   7abfcb986497cea7ad4a6feb377844d3
#
_cell.length_a   1.000
_cell.length_b   1.000
_cell.length_c   1.000
_cell.angle_alpha   90.00
_cell.angle_beta   90.00
_cell.angle_gamma   90.00
#
_symmetry.space_group_name_H-M   'P 1'
#
loop_
_entity.id
_entity.type
_entity.pdbx_description
1 polymer ?
#
loop_
_entity_poly.entity_id
_entity_poly.type
_entity_poly.pdbx_seq_one_letter_code
_entity_poly.pdbx_strand_id
1 'polypeptide(L)'
;ILFGSVKDMDVIGTYKTDRGQKKYLDSILKLEHPLEYFQAGVLLLNLKKMKNELSSLEMVKLTLARDWRMVDQDVLNILCQGKVKFLPQKWNVLVNWKHCGHSRMEQMRNTPYVLWQEYGTARMAPAIIHYAGGWKPWNTPLCDFGAEFWEYARRTPFYEMILCDNASNLAYRNVVQAVTGKRIFRLKPTRIEIAVDMKKINAILPAGSRRRIAVRTIFKKWL
;
A
#
# COMPACT_ATOMS: atom_id res chain seq x y z
N ILE A 1 15.66 21.78 -3.42
CA ILE A 1 15.18 20.40 -3.46
C ILE A 1 15.60 19.72 -2.16
N LEU A 2 14.62 19.19 -1.40
CA LEU A 2 14.84 18.49 -0.14
C LEU A 2 15.16 17.01 -0.37
N PHE A 3 14.48 16.39 -1.33
CA PHE A 3 14.72 15.01 -1.68
C PHE A 3 14.22 14.67 -3.09
N GLY A 4 14.60 13.50 -3.58
CA GLY A 4 14.05 12.88 -4.79
C GLY A 4 13.06 11.77 -4.42
N SER A 5 11.95 11.69 -5.15
CA SER A 5 10.97 10.62 -5.04
C SER A 5 10.22 10.44 -6.35
N VAL A 6 9.46 9.36 -6.49
CA VAL A 6 8.56 9.14 -7.63
C VAL A 6 7.14 9.59 -7.30
N LYS A 7 6.37 9.96 -8.31
CA LYS A 7 4.94 10.24 -8.16
C LYS A 7 4.18 8.96 -7.77
N ASP A 8 3.25 9.10 -6.82
CA ASP A 8 2.44 7.98 -6.35
C ASP A 8 1.30 7.66 -7.33
N MET A 9 1.48 6.60 -8.08
CA MET A 9 0.54 6.16 -9.10
C MET A 9 -0.83 5.75 -8.53
N ASP A 10 -0.89 5.19 -7.31
CA ASP A 10 -2.15 4.80 -6.67
C ASP A 10 -2.98 6.02 -6.30
N VAL A 11 -2.36 6.96 -5.61
CA VAL A 11 -3.01 8.18 -5.12
C VAL A 11 -3.44 9.07 -6.29
N ILE A 12 -2.56 9.28 -7.27
CA ILE A 12 -2.86 10.09 -8.45
C ILE A 12 -3.94 9.42 -9.31
N GLY A 13 -3.88 8.09 -9.48
CA GLY A 13 -4.85 7.34 -10.26
C GLY A 13 -6.27 7.37 -9.68
N THR A 14 -6.40 7.47 -8.36
CA THR A 14 -7.70 7.59 -7.69
C THR A 14 -8.20 9.02 -7.53
N TYR A 15 -7.36 10.03 -7.74
CA TYR A 15 -7.72 11.44 -7.54
C TYR A 15 -8.94 11.89 -8.34
N LYS A 16 -9.07 11.47 -9.61
CA LYS A 16 -10.20 11.84 -10.48
C LYS A 16 -11.41 10.93 -10.34
N THR A 17 -11.21 9.70 -9.88
CA THR A 17 -12.24 8.65 -9.88
C THR A 17 -12.89 8.45 -8.51
N ASP A 18 -12.24 8.84 -7.43
CA ASP A 18 -12.74 8.76 -6.06
C ASP A 18 -12.92 10.17 -5.47
N ARG A 19 -14.19 10.59 -5.29
CA ARG A 19 -14.53 11.89 -4.68
C ARG A 19 -13.97 12.05 -3.26
N GLY A 20 -13.89 10.96 -2.50
CA GLY A 20 -13.32 10.96 -1.15
C GLY A 20 -11.80 11.21 -1.17
N GLN A 21 -11.11 10.61 -2.14
CA GLN A 21 -9.68 10.83 -2.35
C GLN A 21 -9.42 12.27 -2.81
N LYS A 22 -10.20 12.75 -3.78
CA LYS A 22 -10.09 14.14 -4.25
C LYS A 22 -10.28 15.12 -3.09
N LYS A 23 -11.37 15.01 -2.32
CA LYS A 23 -11.63 15.86 -1.16
C LYS A 23 -10.49 15.77 -0.12
N TYR A 24 -9.91 14.59 0.06
CA TYR A 24 -8.81 14.40 1.00
C TYR A 24 -7.57 15.19 0.57
N LEU A 25 -7.14 15.07 -0.68
CA LEU A 25 -5.96 15.79 -1.16
C LEU A 25 -6.18 17.31 -1.20
N ASP A 26 -7.34 17.77 -1.69
CA ASP A 26 -7.62 19.20 -1.89
C ASP A 26 -7.94 19.92 -0.58
N SER A 27 -8.78 19.32 0.30
CA SER A 27 -9.33 20.02 1.46
C SER A 27 -8.65 19.65 2.79
N ILE A 28 -8.14 18.41 2.90
CA ILE A 28 -7.51 17.94 4.14
C ILE A 28 -6.00 18.11 4.09
N LEU A 29 -5.35 17.64 3.04
CA LEU A 29 -3.91 17.85 2.84
C LEU A 29 -3.60 19.25 2.29
N LYS A 30 -4.58 19.90 1.66
CA LYS A 30 -4.45 21.24 1.05
C LYS A 30 -3.28 21.30 0.07
N LEU A 31 -3.18 20.30 -0.80
CA LEU A 31 -2.13 20.25 -1.79
C LEU A 31 -2.41 21.24 -2.94
N GLU A 32 -1.46 22.08 -3.27
CA GLU A 32 -1.52 22.98 -4.41
C GLU A 32 -1.49 22.22 -5.74
N HIS A 33 -0.71 21.13 -5.78
CA HIS A 33 -0.53 20.27 -6.93
C HIS A 33 -0.82 18.81 -6.60
N PRO A 34 -2.09 18.37 -6.44
CA PRO A 34 -2.44 17.00 -6.04
C PRO A 34 -1.89 15.90 -6.96
N LEU A 35 -1.64 16.20 -8.25
CA LEU A 35 -1.02 15.27 -9.21
C LEU A 35 0.51 15.17 -9.06
N GLU A 36 1.08 15.88 -8.10
CA GLU A 36 2.47 15.78 -7.69
C GLU A 36 2.64 15.05 -6.35
N TYR A 37 1.57 14.42 -5.85
CA TYR A 37 1.65 13.58 -4.68
C TYR A 37 2.67 12.46 -4.90
N PHE A 38 3.66 12.36 -4.01
CA PHE A 38 4.78 11.43 -4.14
C PHE A 38 4.72 10.29 -3.13
N GLN A 39 5.39 9.21 -3.48
CA GLN A 39 5.50 7.98 -2.70
C GLN A 39 6.68 8.05 -1.72
N ALA A 40 6.43 7.77 -0.42
CA ALA A 40 7.45 7.84 0.62
C ALA A 40 8.27 6.55 0.82
N GLY A 41 7.92 5.46 0.12
CA GLY A 41 8.62 4.18 0.31
C GLY A 41 10.05 4.13 -0.22
N VAL A 42 10.40 5.03 -1.16
CA VAL A 42 11.77 5.21 -1.66
C VAL A 42 12.07 6.70 -1.77
N LEU A 43 13.02 7.16 -0.99
CA LEU A 43 13.41 8.57 -0.90
C LEU A 43 14.92 8.73 -1.05
N LEU A 44 15.36 9.65 -1.91
CA LEU A 44 16.74 10.10 -2.00
C LEU A 44 16.86 11.42 -1.22
N LEU A 45 17.35 11.36 0.03
CA LEU A 45 17.31 12.47 0.97
C LEU A 45 18.52 13.42 0.85
N ASN A 46 18.26 14.73 0.80
CA ASN A 46 19.27 15.75 1.02
C ASN A 46 19.29 16.14 2.51
N LEU A 47 19.98 15.34 3.31
CA LEU A 47 19.99 15.48 4.77
C LEU A 47 20.44 16.87 5.23
N LYS A 48 21.42 17.46 4.54
CA LYS A 48 21.92 18.80 4.86
C LYS A 48 20.83 19.86 4.70
N LYS A 49 20.12 19.84 3.56
CA LYS A 49 19.02 20.76 3.32
C LYS A 49 17.83 20.51 4.24
N MET A 50 17.46 19.26 4.44
CA MET A 50 16.36 18.89 5.34
C MET A 50 16.61 19.42 6.75
N LYS A 51 17.83 19.27 7.28
CA LYS A 51 18.21 19.79 8.61
C LYS A 51 18.05 21.30 8.71
N ASN A 52 18.29 22.04 7.63
CA ASN A 52 18.24 23.50 7.62
C ASN A 52 16.84 24.06 7.31
N GLU A 53 16.02 23.34 6.54
CA GLU A 53 14.75 23.84 6.02
C GLU A 53 13.51 23.18 6.64
N LEU A 54 13.66 22.05 7.35
CA LEU A 54 12.56 21.35 8.01
C LEU A 54 12.72 21.43 9.53
N SER A 55 11.72 21.99 10.18
CA SER A 55 11.66 22.00 11.65
C SER A 55 11.19 20.66 12.16
N SER A 56 12.01 19.97 12.97
CA SER A 56 11.61 18.72 13.64
C SER A 56 10.35 18.92 14.50
N LEU A 57 10.20 20.07 15.13
CA LEU A 57 9.03 20.38 15.94
C LEU A 57 7.76 20.49 15.09
N GLU A 58 7.83 21.13 13.92
CA GLU A 58 6.69 21.20 12.98
C GLU A 58 6.31 19.83 12.43
N MET A 59 7.30 19.00 12.08
CA MET A 59 7.07 17.63 11.65
C MET A 59 6.32 16.83 12.73
N VAL A 60 6.78 16.89 13.99
CA VAL A 60 6.12 16.21 15.11
C VAL A 60 4.71 16.75 15.34
N LYS A 61 4.53 18.07 15.38
CA LYS A 61 3.20 18.69 15.54
C LYS A 61 2.24 18.27 14.45
N LEU A 62 2.68 18.26 13.19
CA LEU A 62 1.85 17.86 12.08
C LEU A 62 1.53 16.35 12.14
N THR A 63 2.49 15.51 12.47
CA THR A 63 2.28 14.06 12.62
C THR A 63 1.22 13.76 13.68
N LEU A 64 1.24 14.48 14.80
CA LEU A 64 0.29 14.33 15.91
C LEU A 64 -1.05 15.04 15.70
N ALA A 65 -1.19 15.86 14.68
CA ALA A 65 -2.40 16.67 14.47
C ALA A 65 -3.65 15.85 14.15
N ARG A 66 -3.47 14.67 13.58
CA ARG A 66 -4.57 13.73 13.22
C ARG A 66 -4.08 12.36 12.80
N ASP A 67 -5.00 11.42 12.65
CA ASP A 67 -4.76 10.14 11.98
C ASP A 67 -4.68 10.36 10.46
N TRP A 68 -3.47 10.39 9.93
CA TRP A 68 -3.21 10.52 8.50
C TRP A 68 -3.49 9.20 7.77
N ARG A 69 -4.09 9.25 6.56
CA ARG A 69 -4.42 8.03 5.80
C ARG A 69 -3.17 7.26 5.37
N MET A 70 -2.15 7.99 4.94
CA MET A 70 -0.87 7.44 4.47
C MET A 70 0.29 7.78 5.42
N VAL A 71 -0.05 8.03 6.69
CA VAL A 71 0.90 8.25 7.80
C VAL A 71 1.98 9.28 7.45
N ASP A 72 3.24 8.85 7.38
CA ASP A 72 4.41 9.69 7.07
C ASP A 72 4.37 10.28 5.65
N GLN A 73 3.82 9.55 4.69
CA GLN A 73 3.71 10.02 3.31
C GLN A 73 2.84 11.28 3.18
N ASP A 74 1.71 11.34 3.89
CA ASP A 74 0.86 12.54 3.89
C ASP A 74 1.58 13.74 4.51
N VAL A 75 2.26 13.52 5.64
CA VAL A 75 3.02 14.55 6.34
C VAL A 75 4.12 15.14 5.46
N LEU A 76 4.88 14.26 4.78
CA LEU A 76 5.94 14.70 3.87
C LEU A 76 5.38 15.43 2.65
N ASN A 77 4.26 14.97 2.07
CA ASN A 77 3.62 15.65 0.96
C ASN A 77 3.10 17.05 1.33
N ILE A 78 2.65 17.26 2.57
CA ILE A 78 2.26 18.59 3.05
C ILE A 78 3.48 19.51 3.21
N LEU A 79 4.53 19.03 3.90
CA LEU A 79 5.69 19.87 4.28
C LEU A 79 6.63 20.17 3.11
N CYS A 80 6.65 19.32 2.10
CA CYS A 80 7.65 19.37 1.05
C CYS A 80 7.10 19.71 -0.34
N GLN A 81 5.88 20.28 -0.42
CA GLN A 81 5.31 20.76 -1.69
C GLN A 81 6.30 21.69 -2.39
N GLY A 82 6.48 21.47 -3.71
CA GLY A 82 7.40 22.26 -4.54
C GLY A 82 8.90 22.04 -4.26
N LYS A 83 9.27 21.22 -3.26
CA LYS A 83 10.67 20.99 -2.86
C LYS A 83 11.19 19.59 -3.21
N VAL A 84 10.45 18.82 -4.01
CA VAL A 84 10.78 17.45 -4.42
C VAL A 84 11.28 17.43 -5.86
N LYS A 85 12.33 16.67 -6.14
CA LYS A 85 12.74 16.30 -7.49
C LYS A 85 12.07 14.97 -7.85
N PHE A 86 11.22 14.98 -8.86
CA PHE A 86 10.63 13.73 -9.33
C PHE A 86 11.66 12.89 -10.06
N LEU A 87 11.78 11.64 -9.63
CA LEU A 87 12.61 10.61 -10.22
C LEU A 87 11.77 9.76 -11.18
N PRO A 88 12.38 9.12 -12.19
CA PRO A 88 11.70 8.16 -13.04
C PRO A 88 11.06 7.03 -12.26
N GLN A 89 9.88 6.56 -12.70
CA GLN A 89 9.07 5.51 -12.05
C GLN A 89 9.83 4.20 -11.80
N LYS A 90 10.86 3.89 -12.58
CA LYS A 90 11.69 2.70 -12.39
C LYS A 90 12.35 2.60 -11.02
N TRP A 91 12.51 3.72 -10.30
CA TRP A 91 13.12 3.77 -8.98
C TRP A 91 12.16 3.41 -7.84
N ASN A 92 10.87 3.19 -8.14
CA ASN A 92 9.89 2.72 -7.17
C ASN A 92 8.69 2.07 -7.88
N VAL A 93 8.91 0.94 -8.53
CA VAL A 93 7.86 0.22 -9.23
C VAL A 93 6.99 -0.52 -8.22
N LEU A 94 5.75 -0.07 -8.07
CA LEU A 94 4.77 -0.68 -7.18
C LEU A 94 4.26 -1.99 -7.77
N VAL A 95 4.26 -3.06 -6.98
CA VAL A 95 3.68 -4.33 -7.41
C VAL A 95 2.17 -4.24 -7.60
N ASN A 96 1.64 -4.97 -8.58
CA ASN A 96 0.21 -5.11 -8.75
C ASN A 96 -0.38 -6.03 -7.66
N TRP A 97 -1.56 -5.69 -7.17
CA TRP A 97 -2.34 -6.54 -6.28
C TRP A 97 -3.83 -6.24 -6.42
N LYS A 98 -4.67 -7.24 -6.12
CA LYS A 98 -6.12 -7.09 -6.20
C LYS A 98 -6.72 -6.83 -4.82
N HIS A 99 -7.57 -5.83 -4.72
CA HIS A 99 -8.34 -5.54 -3.53
C HIS A 99 -9.79 -5.23 -3.89
N CYS A 100 -10.73 -5.91 -3.23
CA CYS A 100 -12.17 -5.70 -3.46
C CYS A 100 -12.61 -5.81 -4.93
N GLY A 101 -11.95 -6.71 -5.71
CA GLY A 101 -12.30 -6.93 -7.12
C GLY A 101 -11.56 -6.04 -8.12
N HIS A 102 -10.86 -4.99 -7.65
CA HIS A 102 -10.07 -4.09 -8.50
C HIS A 102 -8.57 -4.35 -8.36
N SER A 103 -7.85 -4.30 -9.46
CA SER A 103 -6.39 -4.34 -9.43
C SER A 103 -5.83 -2.94 -9.24
N ARG A 104 -4.65 -2.85 -8.62
CA ARG A 104 -3.89 -1.59 -8.54
C ARG A 104 -3.64 -0.99 -9.92
N MET A 105 -3.31 -1.84 -10.89
CA MET A 105 -3.08 -1.40 -12.27
C MET A 105 -4.30 -0.73 -12.89
N GLU A 106 -5.53 -1.19 -12.58
CA GLU A 106 -6.76 -0.55 -13.05
C GLU A 106 -6.93 0.85 -12.48
N GLN A 107 -6.58 1.06 -11.21
CA GLN A 107 -6.60 2.38 -10.58
C GLN A 107 -5.52 3.30 -11.17
N MET A 108 -4.29 2.80 -11.30
CA MET A 108 -3.16 3.55 -11.85
C MET A 108 -3.37 3.98 -13.31
N ARG A 109 -4.17 3.23 -14.09
CA ARG A 109 -4.52 3.59 -15.49
C ARG A 109 -5.22 4.94 -15.62
N ASN A 110 -5.81 5.46 -14.54
CA ASN A 110 -6.46 6.78 -14.52
C ASN A 110 -5.50 7.94 -14.26
N THR A 111 -4.21 7.68 -14.11
CA THR A 111 -3.17 8.73 -14.04
C THR A 111 -3.02 9.44 -15.38
N PRO A 112 -2.38 10.63 -15.44
CA PRO A 112 -2.04 11.26 -16.70
C PRO A 112 -1.32 10.28 -17.64
N TYR A 113 -1.69 10.31 -18.92
CA TYR A 113 -1.23 9.32 -19.92
C TYR A 113 0.29 9.16 -19.98
N VAL A 114 1.02 10.27 -19.97
CA VAL A 114 2.50 10.25 -19.98
C VAL A 114 3.07 9.50 -18.77
N LEU A 115 2.48 9.72 -17.59
CA LEU A 115 2.91 9.04 -16.37
C LEU A 115 2.58 7.53 -16.41
N TRP A 116 1.42 7.18 -16.98
CA TRP A 116 1.04 5.78 -17.19
C TRP A 116 1.98 5.07 -18.16
N GLN A 117 2.36 5.70 -19.27
CA GLN A 117 3.32 5.14 -20.21
C GLN A 117 4.71 4.96 -19.58
N GLU A 118 5.17 5.97 -18.83
CA GLU A 118 6.43 5.90 -18.10
C GLU A 118 6.43 4.72 -17.12
N TYR A 119 5.35 4.54 -16.37
CA TYR A 119 5.20 3.41 -15.44
C TYR A 119 5.20 2.06 -16.17
N GLY A 120 4.52 1.95 -17.30
CA GLY A 120 4.54 0.76 -18.15
C GLY A 120 5.97 0.37 -18.57
N THR A 121 6.74 1.34 -19.03
CA THR A 121 8.16 1.15 -19.39
C THR A 121 9.01 0.78 -18.16
N ALA A 122 8.77 1.44 -17.02
CA ALA A 122 9.48 1.17 -15.78
C ALA A 122 9.26 -0.27 -15.29
N ARG A 123 8.08 -0.84 -15.50
CA ARG A 123 7.78 -2.23 -15.15
C ARG A 123 8.58 -3.25 -15.97
N MET A 124 8.97 -2.93 -17.18
CA MET A 124 9.77 -3.83 -18.02
C MET A 124 11.23 -3.92 -17.54
N ALA A 125 11.73 -2.87 -16.89
CA ALA A 125 13.10 -2.82 -16.37
C ALA A 125 13.14 -2.02 -15.04
N PRO A 126 12.56 -2.55 -13.95
CA PRO A 126 12.56 -1.87 -12.67
C PRO A 126 13.95 -1.82 -12.06
N ALA A 127 14.33 -0.65 -11.52
CA ALA A 127 15.53 -0.51 -10.71
C ALA A 127 15.25 -0.89 -9.23
N ILE A 128 14.05 -0.54 -8.75
CA ILE A 128 13.56 -0.94 -7.42
C ILE A 128 12.12 -1.43 -7.56
N ILE A 129 11.86 -2.64 -7.06
CA ILE A 129 10.52 -3.22 -6.94
C ILE A 129 10.03 -2.99 -5.50
N HIS A 130 8.89 -2.31 -5.38
CA HIS A 130 8.31 -2.00 -4.08
C HIS A 130 7.04 -2.83 -3.84
N TYR A 131 7.15 -3.78 -2.94
CA TYR A 131 6.02 -4.64 -2.52
C TYR A 131 5.11 -3.91 -1.54
N ALA A 132 4.56 -2.75 -1.97
CA ALA A 132 3.59 -1.98 -1.19
C ALA A 132 2.22 -2.64 -1.19
N GLY A 133 1.51 -2.55 -0.04
CA GLY A 133 0.16 -3.12 0.11
C GLY A 133 0.13 -4.49 0.75
N GLY A 134 -0.98 -5.22 0.58
CA GLY A 134 -1.26 -6.45 1.33
C GLY A 134 -0.59 -7.72 0.79
N TRP A 135 -0.27 -7.77 -0.49
CA TRP A 135 0.35 -8.94 -1.12
C TRP A 135 1.86 -8.84 -1.05
N LYS A 136 2.43 -9.61 -0.15
CA LYS A 136 3.87 -9.71 0.05
C LYS A 136 4.37 -11.06 -0.45
N PRO A 137 5.52 -11.16 -1.11
CA PRO A 137 6.03 -12.43 -1.63
C PRO A 137 6.14 -13.53 -0.58
N TRP A 138 6.47 -13.17 0.64
CA TRP A 138 6.54 -14.11 1.76
C TRP A 138 5.17 -14.59 2.28
N ASN A 139 4.05 -13.98 1.86
CA ASN A 139 2.70 -14.43 2.19
C ASN A 139 1.93 -14.89 0.95
N THR A 140 2.33 -14.43 -0.22
CA THR A 140 1.70 -14.70 -1.52
C THR A 140 2.82 -14.93 -2.55
N PRO A 141 3.42 -16.13 -2.57
CA PRO A 141 4.64 -16.40 -3.35
C PRO A 141 4.53 -16.10 -4.85
N LEU A 142 3.34 -16.26 -5.42
CA LEU A 142 3.03 -16.00 -6.82
C LEU A 142 2.47 -14.60 -7.07
N CYS A 143 2.75 -13.64 -6.17
CA CYS A 143 2.37 -12.25 -6.43
C CYS A 143 3.22 -11.64 -7.56
N ASP A 144 2.78 -10.48 -8.02
CA ASP A 144 3.50 -9.69 -9.02
C ASP A 144 4.97 -9.45 -8.58
N PHE A 145 5.92 -9.73 -9.45
CA PHE A 145 7.36 -9.74 -9.14
C PHE A 145 7.78 -10.69 -7.99
N GLY A 146 6.98 -11.74 -7.73
CA GLY A 146 7.30 -12.70 -6.67
C GLY A 146 8.60 -13.46 -6.96
N ALA A 147 8.87 -13.80 -8.23
CA ALA A 147 10.08 -14.52 -8.65
C ALA A 147 11.36 -13.75 -8.28
N GLU A 148 11.38 -12.45 -8.51
CA GLU A 148 12.50 -11.56 -8.20
C GLU A 148 12.79 -11.55 -6.70
N PHE A 149 11.74 -11.46 -5.87
CA PHE A 149 11.93 -11.57 -4.41
C PHE A 149 12.58 -12.89 -4.03
N TRP A 150 12.07 -14.01 -4.57
CA TRP A 150 12.56 -15.34 -4.21
C TRP A 150 13.98 -15.60 -4.71
N GLU A 151 14.39 -14.99 -5.82
CA GLU A 151 15.78 -15.04 -6.28
C GLU A 151 16.74 -14.44 -5.24
N TYR A 152 16.40 -13.25 -4.68
CA TYR A 152 17.20 -12.63 -3.63
C TYR A 152 17.07 -13.36 -2.29
N ALA A 153 15.89 -13.80 -1.91
CA ALA A 153 15.65 -14.51 -0.64
C ALA A 153 16.53 -15.76 -0.51
N ARG A 154 16.73 -16.53 -1.60
CA ARG A 154 17.60 -17.72 -1.63
C ARG A 154 19.04 -17.44 -1.25
N ARG A 155 19.49 -16.20 -1.35
CA ARG A 155 20.87 -15.78 -1.03
C ARG A 155 21.00 -15.30 0.42
N THR A 156 19.93 -15.37 1.20
CA THR A 156 19.91 -14.95 2.60
C THR A 156 19.83 -16.14 3.54
N PRO A 157 20.35 -16.02 4.79
CA PRO A 157 20.21 -17.08 5.79
C PRO A 157 18.77 -17.29 6.28
N PHE A 158 17.83 -16.44 5.86
CA PHE A 158 16.42 -16.50 6.27
C PHE A 158 15.52 -17.27 5.32
N TYR A 159 16.04 -17.76 4.19
CA TYR A 159 15.25 -18.38 3.13
C TYR A 159 14.41 -19.55 3.61
N GLU A 160 15.05 -20.52 4.28
CA GLU A 160 14.35 -21.71 4.79
C GLU A 160 13.31 -21.35 5.85
N MET A 161 13.61 -20.41 6.73
CA MET A 161 12.69 -19.93 7.75
C MET A 161 11.44 -19.30 7.11
N ILE A 162 11.60 -18.47 6.08
CA ILE A 162 10.47 -17.87 5.34
C ILE A 162 9.61 -18.95 4.67
N LEU A 163 10.24 -19.99 4.08
CA LEU A 163 9.51 -21.11 3.47
C LEU A 163 8.74 -21.93 4.50
N CYS A 164 9.37 -22.26 5.64
CA CYS A 164 8.72 -22.99 6.73
C CYS A 164 7.53 -22.22 7.31
N ASP A 165 7.67 -20.91 7.52
CA ASP A 165 6.58 -20.06 7.99
C ASP A 165 5.41 -20.03 7.01
N ASN A 166 5.70 -19.93 5.70
CA ASN A 166 4.67 -19.97 4.67
C ASN A 166 3.95 -21.32 4.63
N ALA A 167 4.69 -22.42 4.65
CA ALA A 167 4.13 -23.76 4.61
C ALA A 167 3.27 -24.04 5.86
N SER A 168 3.76 -23.69 7.05
CA SER A 168 3.06 -23.85 8.32
C SER A 168 1.78 -23.02 8.38
N ASN A 169 1.83 -21.76 7.98
CA ASN A 169 0.66 -20.89 7.95
C ASN A 169 -0.41 -21.40 6.96
N LEU A 170 0.00 -21.89 5.79
CA LEU A 170 -0.91 -22.42 4.79
C LEU A 170 -1.54 -23.73 5.26
N ALA A 171 -0.74 -24.66 5.79
CA ALA A 171 -1.22 -25.94 6.31
C ALA A 171 -2.22 -25.73 7.47
N TYR A 172 -1.89 -24.88 8.44
CA TYR A 172 -2.76 -24.55 9.55
C TYR A 172 -4.11 -23.98 9.10
N ARG A 173 -4.10 -23.00 8.18
CA ARG A 173 -5.34 -22.41 7.64
C ARG A 173 -6.20 -23.42 6.90
N ASN A 174 -5.57 -24.30 6.09
CA ASN A 174 -6.28 -25.32 5.35
C ASN A 174 -6.91 -26.37 6.27
N VAL A 175 -6.18 -26.83 7.29
CA VAL A 175 -6.69 -27.78 8.28
C VAL A 175 -7.87 -27.18 9.05
N VAL A 176 -7.74 -25.95 9.56
CA VAL A 176 -8.84 -25.30 10.30
C VAL A 176 -10.05 -25.10 9.41
N GLN A 177 -9.87 -24.67 8.16
CA GLN A 177 -10.98 -24.53 7.22
C GLN A 177 -11.65 -25.87 6.89
N ALA A 178 -10.87 -26.93 6.67
CA ALA A 178 -11.38 -28.27 6.36
C ALA A 178 -12.16 -28.87 7.54
N VAL A 179 -11.62 -28.74 8.77
CA VAL A 179 -12.21 -29.32 9.99
C VAL A 179 -13.42 -28.51 10.48
N THR A 180 -13.33 -27.20 10.47
CA THR A 180 -14.36 -26.34 11.10
C THR A 180 -15.28 -25.65 10.10
N GLY A 181 -14.99 -25.67 8.81
CA GLY A 181 -15.67 -24.88 7.78
C GLY A 181 -15.46 -23.35 7.95
N LYS A 182 -14.60 -22.94 8.86
CA LYS A 182 -14.34 -21.53 9.21
C LYS A 182 -13.07 -21.04 8.52
N ARG A 183 -13.09 -19.81 8.03
CA ARG A 183 -11.88 -19.11 7.58
C ARG A 183 -11.22 -18.38 8.73
N ILE A 184 -9.90 -18.48 8.82
CA ILE A 184 -9.11 -17.75 9.81
C ILE A 184 -8.77 -16.38 9.23
N PHE A 185 -9.05 -15.33 10.00
CA PHE A 185 -8.63 -13.97 9.74
C PHE A 185 -7.73 -13.50 10.87
N ARG A 186 -6.58 -12.92 10.51
CA ARG A 186 -5.65 -12.33 11.48
C ARG A 186 -6.01 -10.85 11.63
N LEU A 187 -6.35 -10.42 12.84
CA LEU A 187 -6.60 -9.01 13.14
C LEU A 187 -5.28 -8.29 13.43
N LYS A 188 -5.10 -7.12 12.84
CA LYS A 188 -4.02 -6.18 13.17
C LYS A 188 -4.58 -5.13 14.16
N PRO A 189 -3.81 -4.63 15.11
CA PRO A 189 -2.40 -4.89 15.44
C PRO A 189 -2.16 -6.03 16.43
N THR A 190 -3.22 -6.65 16.99
CA THR A 190 -3.17 -7.53 18.17
C THR A 190 -2.65 -8.94 17.91
N ARG A 191 -2.38 -9.32 16.65
CA ARG A 191 -2.08 -10.71 16.22
C ARG A 191 -3.14 -11.75 16.65
N ILE A 192 -4.35 -11.31 17.02
CA ILE A 192 -5.46 -12.20 17.36
C ILE A 192 -5.98 -12.83 16.08
N GLU A 193 -6.11 -14.15 16.07
CA GLU A 193 -6.72 -14.90 14.97
C GLU A 193 -8.18 -15.21 15.33
N ILE A 194 -9.10 -14.86 14.44
CA ILE A 194 -10.53 -15.15 14.61
C ILE A 194 -10.96 -16.16 13.55
N ALA A 195 -11.50 -17.28 14.00
CA ALA A 195 -12.12 -18.26 13.14
C ALA A 195 -13.57 -17.85 12.83
N VAL A 196 -13.88 -17.64 11.56
CA VAL A 196 -15.19 -17.12 11.12
C VAL A 196 -15.92 -18.12 10.26
N ASP A 197 -17.15 -18.44 10.64
CA ASP A 197 -18.05 -19.27 9.85
C ASP A 197 -18.65 -18.46 8.70
N MET A 198 -18.09 -18.63 7.50
CA MET A 198 -18.51 -17.89 6.31
C MET A 198 -19.93 -18.22 5.86
N LYS A 199 -20.45 -19.43 6.16
CA LYS A 199 -21.84 -19.79 5.81
C LYS A 199 -22.82 -18.96 6.64
N LYS A 200 -22.55 -18.80 7.95
CA LYS A 200 -23.38 -17.95 8.82
C LYS A 200 -23.30 -16.48 8.42
N ILE A 201 -22.09 -15.99 8.10
CA ILE A 201 -21.94 -14.61 7.63
C ILE A 201 -22.68 -14.37 6.32
N ASN A 202 -22.59 -15.27 5.36
CA ASN A 202 -23.27 -15.13 4.07
C ASN A 202 -24.81 -15.19 4.22
N ALA A 203 -25.33 -15.93 5.20
CA ALA A 203 -26.74 -15.97 5.51
C ALA A 203 -27.26 -14.63 6.08
N ILE A 204 -26.51 -13.99 6.97
CA ILE A 204 -26.89 -12.72 7.61
C ILE A 204 -26.52 -11.51 6.76
N LEU A 205 -25.37 -11.58 6.08
CA LEU A 205 -24.79 -10.51 5.28
C LEU A 205 -24.42 -11.05 3.89
N PRO A 206 -25.37 -11.18 2.96
CA PRO A 206 -25.09 -11.70 1.61
C PRO A 206 -23.98 -10.94 0.91
N ALA A 207 -23.20 -11.64 0.09
CA ALA A 207 -22.12 -11.03 -0.68
C ALA A 207 -22.68 -9.87 -1.55
N GLY A 208 -22.02 -8.70 -1.52
CA GLY A 208 -22.44 -7.50 -2.27
C GLY A 208 -23.57 -6.70 -1.62
N SER A 209 -24.18 -7.14 -0.50
CA SER A 209 -25.22 -6.38 0.17
C SER A 209 -24.69 -5.07 0.81
N ARG A 210 -25.52 -4.01 0.82
CA ARG A 210 -25.18 -2.73 1.47
C ARG A 210 -24.80 -2.91 2.95
N ARG A 211 -25.46 -3.84 3.66
CA ARG A 211 -25.16 -4.18 5.05
C ARG A 211 -23.76 -4.79 5.19
N ARG A 212 -23.37 -5.69 4.29
CA ARG A 212 -22.01 -6.27 4.29
C ARG A 212 -20.94 -5.24 3.95
N ILE A 213 -21.22 -4.31 3.04
CA ILE A 213 -20.33 -3.21 2.71
C ILE A 213 -20.16 -2.28 3.93
N ALA A 214 -21.24 -1.92 4.62
CA ALA A 214 -21.19 -1.09 5.81
C ALA A 214 -20.41 -1.76 6.96
N VAL A 215 -20.70 -3.03 7.26
CA VAL A 215 -19.96 -3.82 8.26
C VAL A 215 -18.49 -3.90 7.89
N ARG A 216 -18.16 -4.16 6.62
CA ARG A 216 -16.78 -4.20 6.13
C ARG A 216 -16.07 -2.85 6.28
N THR A 217 -16.76 -1.73 6.09
CA THR A 217 -16.22 -0.39 6.28
C THR A 217 -15.88 -0.13 7.75
N ILE A 218 -16.75 -0.59 8.67
CA ILE A 218 -16.51 -0.51 10.12
C ILE A 218 -15.32 -1.40 10.51
N PHE A 219 -15.30 -2.65 10.05
CA PHE A 219 -14.19 -3.58 10.35
C PHE A 219 -12.88 -3.25 9.62
N LYS A 220 -12.89 -2.46 8.55
CA LYS A 220 -11.66 -1.98 7.91
C LYS A 220 -10.75 -1.17 8.85
N LYS A 221 -11.32 -0.57 9.90
CA LYS A 221 -10.52 0.08 10.96
C LYS A 221 -9.84 -0.93 11.89
N TRP A 222 -10.27 -2.21 11.89
CA TRP A 222 -9.81 -3.26 12.79
C TRP A 222 -9.09 -4.42 12.06
N LEU A 223 -9.17 -4.50 10.75
CA LEU A 223 -8.49 -5.44 9.86
C LEU A 223 -7.38 -4.77 9.05
#